data_90f0bbbae3001939ea69da20c670fc17
#
_entry.id   90f0bbbae3001939ea69da20c670fc17
#
_cell.length_a   1.000
_cell.length_b   1.000
_cell.length_c   1.000
_cell.angle_alpha   90.00
_cell.angle_beta   90.00
_cell.angle_gamma   90.00
#
_symmetry.space_group_name_H-M   'P 1'
#
loop_
_entity.id
_entity.type
_entity.pdbx_description
1 polymer ?
#
loop_
_entity_poly.entity_id
_entity_poly.type
_entity_poly.pdbx_seq_one_letter_code
_entity_poly.pdbx_strand_id
1 'polypeptide(L)'
;MEITKSLESGKLTLTVSGEIDTLTAPRLDGEVETEGLSELVFDLTDVTYVSSAGLRVLLLAHKKMVQAGGKMTITHPQEAVRRVFTLTGFVKILTIV
;
A
#
# COMPACT_ATOMS: atom_id res chain seq x y z
N MET A 1 -12.81 -5.74 4.31
CA MET A 1 -11.57 -4.92 4.40
C MET A 1 -11.79 -3.76 5.36
N GLU A 2 -10.89 -3.60 6.29
CA GLU A 2 -10.89 -2.45 7.19
C GLU A 2 -9.62 -1.64 6.98
N ILE A 3 -9.73 -0.32 7.14
CA ILE A 3 -8.61 0.60 6.96
C ILE A 3 -8.57 1.55 8.15
N THR A 4 -7.42 1.59 8.83
CA THR A 4 -7.15 2.53 9.92
C THR A 4 -6.03 3.47 9.47
N LYS A 5 -6.18 4.75 9.75
CA LYS A 5 -5.20 5.78 9.34
C LYS A 5 -4.55 6.38 10.58
N SER A 6 -3.24 6.59 10.50
CA SER A 6 -2.47 7.29 11.53
C SER A 6 -1.51 8.26 10.86
N LEU A 7 -1.61 9.53 11.21
CA LEU A 7 -0.77 10.58 10.65
C LEU A 7 0.11 11.18 11.75
N GLU A 8 1.43 11.10 11.56
CA GLU A 8 2.41 11.68 12.50
C GLU A 8 3.57 12.29 11.73
N SER A 9 3.82 13.58 11.93
CA SER A 9 5.01 14.28 11.40
C SER A 9 5.24 14.05 9.91
N GLY A 10 4.18 14.12 9.11
CA GLY A 10 4.26 13.93 7.67
C GLY A 10 4.29 12.49 7.21
N LYS A 11 4.15 11.53 8.12
CA LYS A 11 4.09 10.10 7.80
C LYS A 11 2.66 9.60 8.01
N LEU A 12 2.03 9.13 6.94
CA LEU A 12 0.71 8.52 6.98
C LEU A 12 0.85 7.01 6.92
N THR A 13 0.31 6.32 7.93
CA THR A 13 0.24 4.85 7.94
C THR A 13 -1.19 4.41 7.71
N LEU A 14 -1.39 3.59 6.69
CA LEU A 14 -2.65 2.93 6.42
C LEU A 14 -2.52 1.47 6.87
N THR A 15 -3.22 1.11 7.93
CA THR A 15 -3.27 -0.27 8.41
C THR A 15 -4.49 -0.94 7.78
N VAL A 16 -4.25 -1.93 6.95
CA VAL A 16 -5.29 -2.58 6.14
C VAL A 16 -5.46 -4.03 6.61
N SER A 17 -6.70 -4.49 6.70
CA SER A 17 -6.99 -5.89 7.02
C SER A 17 -7.97 -6.47 6.00
N GLY A 18 -7.91 -7.81 5.82
CA GLY A 18 -8.77 -8.53 4.91
C GLY A 18 -8.20 -8.64 3.50
N GLU A 19 -9.06 -8.60 2.51
CA GLU A 19 -8.67 -8.77 1.11
C GLU A 19 -8.69 -7.45 0.36
N ILE A 20 -7.63 -7.20 -0.41
CA ILE A 20 -7.59 -6.08 -1.35
C ILE A 20 -7.86 -6.65 -2.74
N ASP A 21 -9.10 -6.61 -3.16
CA ASP A 21 -9.57 -7.21 -4.40
C ASP A 21 -10.27 -6.17 -5.29
N THR A 22 -10.91 -6.62 -6.36
CA THR A 22 -11.59 -5.74 -7.30
C THR A 22 -12.69 -4.90 -6.64
N LEU A 23 -13.34 -5.45 -5.62
CA LEU A 23 -14.44 -4.75 -4.92
C LEU A 23 -13.91 -3.74 -3.90
N THR A 24 -12.80 -4.05 -3.23
CA THR A 24 -12.27 -3.24 -2.13
C THR A 24 -11.19 -2.26 -2.58
N ALA A 25 -10.52 -2.52 -3.70
CA ALA A 25 -9.45 -1.65 -4.19
C ALA A 25 -9.89 -0.18 -4.39
N PRO A 26 -11.08 0.12 -4.95
CA PRO A 26 -11.51 1.52 -5.07
C PRO A 26 -11.64 2.23 -3.72
N ARG A 27 -12.05 1.52 -2.68
CA ARG A 27 -12.15 2.08 -1.33
C ARG A 27 -10.77 2.40 -0.78
N LEU A 28 -9.80 1.51 -0.98
CA LEU A 28 -8.42 1.75 -0.56
C LEU A 28 -7.83 2.95 -1.32
N ASP A 29 -8.05 3.01 -2.62
CA ASP A 29 -7.59 4.12 -3.44
C ASP A 29 -8.14 5.46 -2.94
N GLY A 30 -9.39 5.49 -2.52
CA GLY A 30 -10.02 6.69 -1.96
C GLY A 30 -9.43 7.14 -0.63
N GLU A 31 -8.74 6.25 0.09
CA GLU A 31 -8.08 6.58 1.36
C GLU A 31 -6.63 7.02 1.18
N VAL A 32 -6.07 6.89 -0.02
CA VAL A 32 -4.69 7.27 -0.28
C VAL A 32 -4.57 8.79 -0.39
N GLU A 33 -3.74 9.36 0.48
CA GLU A 33 -3.40 10.77 0.47
C GLU A 33 -1.89 10.88 0.31
N THR A 34 -1.43 11.77 -0.54
CA THR A 34 0.00 11.93 -0.82
C THR A 34 0.49 13.36 -0.62
N GLU A 35 -0.43 14.31 -0.63
CA GLU A 35 -0.10 15.73 -0.56
C GLU A 35 0.41 16.11 0.85
N GLY A 36 1.55 16.77 0.91
CA GLY A 36 2.13 17.21 2.18
C GLY A 36 2.79 16.11 2.99
N LEU A 37 2.87 14.89 2.44
CA LEU A 37 3.49 13.76 3.15
C LEU A 37 4.94 13.59 2.74
N SER A 38 5.78 13.21 3.72
CA SER A 38 7.14 12.74 3.46
C SER A 38 7.18 11.23 3.26
N GLU A 39 6.25 10.51 3.87
CA GLU A 39 6.18 9.05 3.77
C GLU A 39 4.74 8.54 3.84
N LEU A 40 4.44 7.54 3.01
CA LEU A 40 3.19 6.80 3.04
C LEU A 40 3.54 5.35 3.34
N VAL A 41 2.92 4.77 4.38
CA VAL A 41 3.17 3.39 4.79
C VAL A 41 1.87 2.59 4.68
N PHE A 42 1.96 1.44 4.03
CA PHE A 42 0.88 0.43 4.04
C PHE A 42 1.32 -0.71 4.95
N ASP A 43 0.65 -0.86 6.08
CA ASP A 43 0.85 -1.99 6.97
C ASP A 43 -0.10 -3.10 6.54
N LEU A 44 0.45 -4.18 6.02
CA LEU A 44 -0.31 -5.31 5.47
C LEU A 44 -0.30 -6.54 6.36
N THR A 45 0.02 -6.40 7.65
CA THR A 45 0.08 -7.52 8.60
C THR A 45 -1.15 -8.43 8.51
N ASP A 46 -2.34 -7.85 8.41
CA ASP A 46 -3.59 -8.58 8.41
C ASP A 46 -4.27 -8.66 7.04
N VAL A 47 -3.50 -8.43 5.97
CA VAL A 47 -4.00 -8.60 4.60
C VAL A 47 -3.72 -10.02 4.15
N THR A 48 -4.77 -10.71 3.72
CA THR A 48 -4.70 -12.13 3.32
C THR A 48 -4.62 -12.34 1.82
N TYR A 49 -4.97 -11.32 1.02
CA TYR A 49 -5.02 -11.43 -0.42
C TYR A 49 -4.91 -10.06 -1.08
N VAL A 50 -4.16 -10.00 -2.19
CA VAL A 50 -4.07 -8.79 -3.02
C VAL A 50 -4.26 -9.20 -4.47
N SER A 51 -5.28 -8.64 -5.12
CA SER A 51 -5.56 -8.86 -6.54
C SER A 51 -4.75 -7.91 -7.41
N SER A 52 -4.85 -8.09 -8.74
CA SER A 52 -4.24 -7.15 -9.69
C SER A 52 -4.78 -5.73 -9.51
N ALA A 53 -6.06 -5.58 -9.17
CA ALA A 53 -6.65 -4.27 -8.87
C ALA A 53 -6.01 -3.65 -7.62
N GLY A 54 -5.75 -4.46 -6.59
CA GLY A 54 -5.04 -4.00 -5.38
C GLY A 54 -3.60 -3.62 -5.67
N LEU A 55 -2.90 -4.42 -6.47
CA LEU A 55 -1.53 -4.10 -6.88
C LEU A 55 -1.47 -2.77 -7.63
N ARG A 56 -2.46 -2.50 -8.47
CA ARG A 56 -2.55 -1.24 -9.20
C ARG A 56 -2.68 -0.05 -8.25
N VAL A 57 -3.50 -0.16 -7.21
CA VAL A 57 -3.65 0.91 -6.21
C VAL A 57 -2.31 1.20 -5.55
N LEU A 58 -1.58 0.14 -5.13
CA LEU A 58 -0.27 0.29 -4.49
C LEU A 58 0.74 0.93 -5.43
N LEU A 59 0.75 0.52 -6.70
CA LEU A 59 1.67 1.08 -7.69
C LEU A 59 1.39 2.57 -7.95
N LEU A 60 0.12 2.93 -8.10
CA LEU A 60 -0.27 4.32 -8.34
C LEU A 60 0.05 5.20 -7.13
N ALA A 61 -0.16 4.69 -5.91
CA ALA A 61 0.21 5.40 -4.69
C ALA A 61 1.71 5.65 -4.64
N HIS A 62 2.51 4.66 -5.01
CA HIS A 62 3.97 4.80 -5.07
C HIS A 62 4.38 5.90 -6.05
N LYS A 63 3.80 5.90 -7.25
CA LYS A 63 4.11 6.92 -8.26
C LYS A 63 3.75 8.32 -7.78
N LYS A 64 2.61 8.47 -7.12
CA LYS A 64 2.19 9.77 -6.56
C LYS A 64 3.16 10.26 -5.49
N MET A 65 3.62 9.35 -4.61
CA MET A 65 4.58 9.73 -3.57
C MET A 65 5.92 10.16 -4.16
N VAL A 66 6.41 9.45 -5.17
CA VAL A 66 7.65 9.82 -5.85
C VAL A 66 7.51 11.21 -6.48
N GLN A 67 6.39 11.47 -7.14
CA GLN A 67 6.13 12.78 -7.75
C GLN A 67 6.03 13.90 -6.71
N ALA A 68 5.55 13.58 -5.51
CA ALA A 68 5.45 14.54 -4.42
C ALA A 68 6.77 14.73 -3.66
N GLY A 69 7.83 14.02 -4.05
CA GLY A 69 9.13 14.11 -3.39
C GLY A 69 9.26 13.26 -2.13
N GLY A 70 8.29 12.40 -1.86
CA GLY A 70 8.28 11.51 -0.70
C GLY A 70 8.59 10.06 -1.07
N LYS A 71 8.31 9.17 -0.14
CA LYS A 71 8.52 7.74 -0.33
C LYS A 71 7.34 6.93 0.18
N MET A 72 7.20 5.71 -0.34
CA MET A 72 6.18 4.77 0.10
C MET A 72 6.85 3.48 0.55
N THR A 73 6.37 2.93 1.67
CA THR A 73 6.87 1.68 2.24
C THR A 73 5.71 0.74 2.51
N ILE A 74 5.90 -0.54 2.21
CA ILE A 74 4.97 -1.59 2.56
C ILE A 74 5.60 -2.40 3.69
N THR A 75 4.87 -2.57 4.80
CA THR A 75 5.40 -3.29 5.97
C THR A 75 4.63 -4.57 6.22
N HIS A 76 5.36 -5.59 6.67
CA HIS A 76 4.82 -6.83 7.22
C HIS A 76 3.85 -7.57 6.30
N PRO A 77 4.09 -7.69 4.98
CA PRO A 77 3.20 -8.50 4.15
C PRO A 77 3.29 -9.97 4.58
N GLN A 78 2.13 -10.64 4.64
CA GLN A 78 2.10 -12.08 4.85
C GLN A 78 2.81 -12.78 3.69
N GLU A 79 3.27 -14.02 3.91
CA GLU A 79 4.03 -14.73 2.90
C GLU A 79 3.30 -14.85 1.56
N ALA A 80 2.00 -15.13 1.59
CA ALA A 80 1.21 -15.24 0.36
C ALA A 80 1.15 -13.93 -0.41
N VAL A 81 1.07 -12.80 0.29
CA VAL A 81 1.05 -11.47 -0.31
C VAL A 81 2.44 -11.11 -0.85
N ARG A 82 3.48 -11.40 -0.06
CA ARG A 82 4.88 -11.17 -0.49
C ARG A 82 5.18 -11.96 -1.77
N ARG A 83 4.67 -13.19 -1.87
CA ARG A 83 4.85 -14.01 -3.06
C ARG A 83 4.27 -13.33 -4.30
N VAL A 84 3.10 -12.70 -4.18
CA VAL A 84 2.49 -11.96 -5.29
C VAL A 84 3.41 -10.82 -5.73
N PHE A 85 3.98 -10.07 -4.79
CA PHE A 85 4.93 -9.01 -5.12
C PHE A 85 6.17 -9.55 -5.82
N THR A 86 6.66 -10.70 -5.40
CA THR A 86 7.83 -11.33 -6.03
C THR A 86 7.50 -11.79 -7.44
N LEU A 87 6.38 -12.49 -7.63
CA LEU A 87 5.99 -13.04 -8.94
C LEU A 87 5.68 -11.95 -9.97
N THR A 88 5.15 -10.82 -9.53
CA THR A 88 4.83 -9.70 -10.41
C THR A 88 5.99 -8.76 -10.66
N GLY A 89 7.11 -8.94 -9.94
CA GLY A 89 8.26 -8.04 -10.02
C GLY A 89 8.10 -6.76 -9.21
N PHE A 90 7.02 -6.60 -8.46
CA PHE A 90 6.76 -5.40 -7.67
C PHE A 90 7.77 -5.20 -6.55
N VAL A 91 8.43 -6.28 -6.09
CA VAL A 91 9.52 -6.16 -5.10
C VAL A 91 10.68 -5.30 -5.61
N LYS A 92 10.82 -5.15 -6.92
CA LYS A 92 11.88 -4.32 -7.52
C LYS A 92 11.48 -2.86 -7.63
N ILE A 93 10.19 -2.57 -7.49
CA ILE A 93 9.64 -1.22 -7.64
C ILE A 93 9.26 -0.64 -6.27
N LEU A 94 8.58 -1.44 -5.45
CA LEU A 94 8.09 -1.03 -4.15
C LEU A 94 9.10 -1.36 -3.06
N THR A 95 9.19 -0.48 -2.06
CA THR A 95 10.00 -0.73 -0.86
C THR A 95 9.18 -1.58 0.10
N ILE A 96 9.63 -2.81 0.35
CA ILE A 96 8.94 -3.76 1.21
C ILE A 96 9.87 -4.18 2.33
N VAL A 97 9.42 -4.06 3.55
CA VAL A 97 10.21 -4.42 4.75
C VAL A 97 9.51 -5.44 5.61
#